data_91b30540d0060e664ae741385987fd0b
#
_entry.id   91b30540d0060e664ae741385987fd0b
#
_cell.length_a   1.000
_cell.length_b   1.000
_cell.length_c   1.000
_cell.angle_alpha   90.00
_cell.angle_beta   90.00
_cell.angle_gamma   90.00
#
_symmetry.space_group_name_H-M   'P 1'
#
loop_
_entity.id
_entity.type
_entity.pdbx_description
1 polymer ?
#
loop_
_entity_poly.entity_id
_entity_poly.type
_entity_poly.pdbx_seq_one_letter_code
_entity_poly.pdbx_strand_id
1 'polypeptide(L)'
;MVIIMTKGTKVFRIIISVLLALTMLCSAFFAVVFCLYFAKDPYGIYVAGIAVNRDNNEDILGDGTVYYNENNNILTLNNATIEYEDTVVYSKIDLHIQLIGENKLVCTNEDYGIGIYAGDYNLNKDLAIMGDGSLTIEIPNANGEAAGLSAPNLIVAADLTVITPDCEKMTNGIVCDSSLMVVNEATVTVNNGAATKYSSAVRVRGNAFFEEGTTLKAFTNPGTTGICKGLTVSGDLFMGKDTTLEVSIDDGTTDQGECIRVSGLMEIGIGSTVTASAKNASAIECFGAVEANKSATLSANSDNNDADIFCSGAVVNHGAEINAEIDAIGGVNNRD
;
A
#
# COMPACT_ATOMS: atom_id res chain seq x y z
N MET A 1 73.52 -23.89 21.10
CA MET A 1 72.70 -25.08 20.90
C MET A 1 72.02 -24.99 19.56
N VAL A 2 72.55 -25.68 18.54
CA VAL A 2 71.97 -25.69 17.19
C VAL A 2 70.91 -26.77 17.14
N ILE A 3 69.62 -26.37 17.07
CA ILE A 3 68.51 -27.33 16.91
C ILE A 3 68.56 -27.86 15.48
N ILE A 4 69.09 -29.07 15.26
CA ILE A 4 69.03 -29.74 13.98
C ILE A 4 67.57 -30.20 13.77
N MET A 5 66.82 -29.46 12.96
CA MET A 5 65.46 -29.82 12.59
C MET A 5 65.47 -31.05 11.68
N THR A 6 64.76 -32.10 12.09
CA THR A 6 64.58 -33.33 11.28
C THR A 6 63.79 -33.02 10.00
N LYS A 7 63.98 -33.83 8.92
CA LYS A 7 63.25 -33.65 7.64
C LYS A 7 61.76 -33.57 7.82
N GLY A 8 61.15 -34.32 8.77
CA GLY A 8 59.72 -34.30 9.08
C GLY A 8 59.22 -32.97 9.64
N THR A 9 60.01 -32.28 10.48
CA THR A 9 59.65 -30.95 11.05
C THR A 9 59.64 -29.86 9.98
N LYS A 10 60.50 -29.95 8.96
CA LYS A 10 60.52 -29.00 7.83
C LYS A 10 59.28 -29.18 6.93
N VAL A 11 58.93 -30.42 6.60
CA VAL A 11 57.72 -30.74 5.81
C VAL A 11 56.44 -30.29 6.52
N PHE A 12 56.33 -30.57 7.83
CA PHE A 12 55.22 -30.15 8.65
C PHE A 12 55.03 -28.61 8.68
N ARG A 13 56.10 -27.84 8.81
CA ARG A 13 56.03 -26.36 8.77
C ARG A 13 55.61 -25.88 7.40
N ILE A 14 56.07 -26.48 6.30
CA ILE A 14 55.63 -26.10 4.95
C ILE A 14 54.16 -26.35 4.78
N ILE A 15 53.64 -27.51 5.21
CA ILE A 15 52.20 -27.83 5.14
C ILE A 15 51.36 -26.86 5.92
N ILE A 16 51.75 -26.48 7.17
CA ILE A 16 51.07 -25.51 7.97
C ILE A 16 51.09 -24.14 7.32
N SER A 17 52.21 -23.70 6.75
CA SER A 17 52.35 -22.40 6.07
C SER A 17 51.44 -22.35 4.83
N VAL A 18 51.34 -23.43 4.07
CA VAL A 18 50.48 -23.51 2.89
C VAL A 18 49.00 -23.48 3.31
N LEU A 19 48.61 -24.23 4.37
CA LEU A 19 47.26 -24.20 4.93
C LEU A 19 46.86 -22.81 5.43
N LEU A 20 47.77 -22.11 6.15
CA LEU A 20 47.54 -20.74 6.61
C LEU A 20 47.41 -19.74 5.44
N ALA A 21 48.20 -19.90 4.39
CA ALA A 21 48.10 -19.05 3.21
C ALA A 21 46.78 -19.28 2.45
N LEU A 22 46.35 -20.55 2.35
CA LEU A 22 45.05 -20.90 1.74
C LEU A 22 43.87 -20.35 2.55
N THR A 23 43.91 -20.46 3.87
CA THR A 23 42.82 -19.89 4.72
C THR A 23 42.78 -18.37 4.62
N MET A 24 43.92 -17.67 4.57
CA MET A 24 43.94 -16.21 4.36
C MET A 24 43.40 -15.81 2.97
N LEU A 25 43.75 -16.55 1.93
CA LEU A 25 43.23 -16.34 0.57
C LEU A 25 41.70 -16.57 0.51
N CYS A 26 41.19 -17.65 1.12
CA CYS A 26 39.77 -17.90 1.20
C CYS A 26 39.04 -16.80 1.98
N SER A 27 39.57 -16.36 3.14
CA SER A 27 38.93 -15.33 3.93
C SER A 27 38.93 -13.96 3.20
N ALA A 28 40.00 -13.62 2.48
CA ALA A 28 40.06 -12.41 1.65
C ALA A 28 39.05 -12.49 0.49
N PHE A 29 38.95 -13.64 -0.17
CA PHE A 29 37.95 -13.85 -1.22
C PHE A 29 36.51 -13.73 -0.69
N PHE A 30 36.20 -14.38 0.46
CA PHE A 30 34.90 -14.23 1.10
C PHE A 30 34.61 -12.78 1.52
N ALA A 31 35.61 -12.05 2.04
CA ALA A 31 35.44 -10.64 2.40
C ALA A 31 35.14 -9.77 1.16
N VAL A 32 35.83 -10.00 0.05
CA VAL A 32 35.59 -9.28 -1.21
C VAL A 32 34.19 -9.62 -1.76
N VAL A 33 33.83 -10.90 -1.81
CA VAL A 33 32.49 -11.31 -2.27
C VAL A 33 31.41 -10.76 -1.38
N PHE A 34 31.59 -10.79 -0.05
CA PHE A 34 30.69 -10.20 0.92
C PHE A 34 30.55 -8.69 0.73
N CYS A 35 31.68 -7.97 0.61
CA CYS A 35 31.65 -6.53 0.34
C CYS A 35 30.95 -6.20 -0.99
N LEU A 36 31.20 -6.96 -2.06
CA LEU A 36 30.54 -6.76 -3.36
C LEU A 36 29.06 -7.10 -3.31
N TYR A 37 28.67 -8.10 -2.52
CA TYR A 37 27.26 -8.48 -2.34
C TYR A 37 26.49 -7.43 -1.54
N PHE A 38 27.06 -6.93 -0.42
CA PHE A 38 26.45 -5.90 0.42
C PHE A 38 26.59 -4.47 -0.16
N ALA A 39 27.55 -4.21 -1.05
CA ALA A 39 27.66 -2.93 -1.74
C ALA A 39 26.56 -2.72 -2.79
N LYS A 40 25.82 -3.78 -3.16
CA LYS A 40 24.73 -3.67 -4.15
C LYS A 40 23.41 -3.14 -3.59
N ASP A 41 23.21 -3.17 -2.27
CA ASP A 41 21.96 -2.75 -1.63
C ASP A 41 22.23 -2.09 -0.26
N PRO A 42 23.00 -0.99 -0.19
CA PRO A 42 23.36 -0.39 1.09
C PRO A 42 22.18 0.32 1.77
N TYR A 43 21.16 0.73 1.02
CA TYR A 43 20.01 1.45 1.56
C TYR A 43 18.71 0.60 1.63
N GLY A 44 18.70 -0.57 1.01
CA GLY A 44 17.51 -1.43 0.98
C GLY A 44 16.37 -0.88 0.13
N ILE A 45 16.66 -0.02 -0.83
CA ILE A 45 15.71 0.59 -1.75
C ILE A 45 16.09 0.23 -3.18
N TYR A 46 15.08 -0.07 -3.99
CA TYR A 46 15.22 -0.31 -5.43
C TYR A 46 14.22 0.55 -6.19
N VAL A 47 14.66 1.16 -7.27
CA VAL A 47 13.84 1.92 -8.22
C VAL A 47 14.09 1.36 -9.61
N ALA A 48 13.06 0.88 -10.28
CA ALA A 48 13.16 0.22 -11.58
C ALA A 48 14.25 -0.87 -11.61
N GLY A 49 14.32 -1.72 -10.55
CA GLY A 49 15.32 -2.76 -10.40
C GLY A 49 16.73 -2.28 -10.05
N ILE A 50 16.98 -0.97 -10.04
CA ILE A 50 18.28 -0.38 -9.69
C ILE A 50 18.37 -0.25 -8.17
N ALA A 51 19.37 -0.94 -7.56
CA ALA A 51 19.66 -0.79 -6.14
C ALA A 51 20.20 0.62 -5.86
N VAL A 52 19.58 1.34 -4.93
CA VAL A 52 20.00 2.67 -4.52
C VAL A 52 21.22 2.56 -3.61
N ASN A 53 22.29 3.26 -3.95
CA ASN A 53 23.56 3.26 -3.24
C ASN A 53 24.24 4.63 -3.31
N ARG A 54 25.42 4.78 -2.67
CA ARG A 54 26.15 6.05 -2.61
C ARG A 54 26.64 6.57 -3.96
N ASP A 55 26.75 5.68 -4.94
CA ASP A 55 27.28 6.07 -6.26
C ASP A 55 26.19 6.61 -7.17
N ASN A 56 24.88 6.30 -6.86
CA ASN A 56 23.75 6.71 -7.69
C ASN A 56 22.64 7.46 -6.92
N ASN A 57 22.80 7.72 -5.63
CA ASN A 57 21.72 8.34 -4.83
C ASN A 57 21.39 9.79 -5.24
N GLU A 58 22.28 10.50 -5.91
CA GLU A 58 22.05 11.86 -6.43
C GLU A 58 21.26 11.86 -7.74
N ASP A 59 21.29 10.76 -8.50
CA ASP A 59 20.56 10.58 -9.76
C ASP A 59 20.46 9.06 -10.07
N ILE A 60 19.37 8.44 -9.59
CA ILE A 60 19.23 6.98 -9.62
C ILE A 60 19.04 6.47 -11.05
N LEU A 61 18.29 7.21 -11.87
CA LEU A 61 17.96 6.82 -13.24
C LEU A 61 18.89 7.43 -14.30
N GLY A 62 19.73 8.39 -13.93
CA GLY A 62 20.64 9.09 -14.85
C GLY A 62 19.97 10.19 -15.67
N ASP A 63 18.77 10.62 -15.30
CA ASP A 63 17.98 11.66 -16.00
C ASP A 63 17.62 12.86 -15.10
N GLY A 64 18.10 12.86 -13.85
CA GLY A 64 17.92 13.94 -12.88
C GLY A 64 16.53 13.99 -12.24
N THR A 65 15.65 13.00 -12.48
CA THR A 65 14.28 13.01 -11.98
C THR A 65 14.10 12.27 -10.65
N VAL A 66 15.00 11.34 -10.31
CA VAL A 66 14.90 10.50 -9.12
C VAL A 66 16.19 10.52 -8.31
N TYR A 67 16.12 10.94 -7.06
CA TYR A 67 17.26 10.97 -6.15
C TYR A 67 16.87 10.62 -4.71
N TYR A 68 17.84 10.15 -3.94
CA TYR A 68 17.62 9.67 -2.58
C TYR A 68 18.55 10.36 -1.59
N ASN A 69 17.96 10.81 -0.47
CA ASN A 69 18.69 11.38 0.66
C ASN A 69 18.75 10.39 1.82
N GLU A 70 19.92 9.83 2.08
CA GLU A 70 20.17 8.83 3.12
C GLU A 70 19.96 9.35 4.56
N ASN A 71 20.07 10.68 4.78
CA ASN A 71 20.01 11.25 6.13
C ASN A 71 18.57 11.25 6.71
N ASN A 72 17.58 11.22 5.86
CA ASN A 72 16.16 11.31 6.25
C ASN A 72 15.26 10.27 5.55
N ASN A 73 15.86 9.31 4.83
CA ASN A 73 15.16 8.27 4.07
C ASN A 73 14.15 8.84 3.05
N ILE A 74 14.50 9.93 2.38
CA ILE A 74 13.64 10.57 1.39
C ILE A 74 14.06 10.16 -0.03
N LEU A 75 13.17 9.48 -0.74
CA LEU A 75 13.22 9.29 -2.19
C LEU A 75 12.42 10.41 -2.85
N THR A 76 13.07 11.28 -3.60
CA THR A 76 12.41 12.36 -4.31
C THR A 76 12.12 11.94 -5.74
N LEU A 77 10.86 12.11 -6.16
CA LEU A 77 10.41 12.02 -7.54
C LEU A 77 10.09 13.45 -8.02
N ASN A 78 10.74 13.90 -9.08
CA ASN A 78 10.61 15.24 -9.63
C ASN A 78 10.23 15.18 -11.11
N ASN A 79 8.94 15.25 -11.40
CA ASN A 79 8.37 15.03 -12.74
C ASN A 79 8.86 13.71 -13.38
N ALA A 80 8.99 12.68 -12.54
CA ALA A 80 9.52 11.38 -12.93
C ALA A 80 8.45 10.54 -13.64
N THR A 81 8.84 9.89 -14.74
CA THR A 81 8.04 8.81 -15.35
C THR A 81 8.91 7.55 -15.37
N ILE A 82 8.52 6.54 -14.61
CA ILE A 82 9.29 5.33 -14.40
C ILE A 82 8.48 4.14 -14.92
N GLU A 83 9.02 3.44 -15.91
CA GLU A 83 8.45 2.21 -16.44
C GLU A 83 9.37 1.04 -16.12
N TYR A 84 8.82 -0.05 -15.59
CA TYR A 84 9.60 -1.23 -15.25
C TYR A 84 8.75 -2.51 -15.30
N GLU A 85 9.38 -3.63 -15.64
CA GLU A 85 8.73 -4.94 -15.80
C GLU A 85 8.56 -5.76 -14.51
N ASP A 86 8.83 -5.19 -13.35
CA ASP A 86 8.67 -5.78 -12.02
C ASP A 86 8.21 -4.69 -11.05
N THR A 87 8.34 -4.87 -9.75
CA THR A 87 8.03 -3.85 -8.75
C THR A 87 8.78 -2.56 -9.03
N VAL A 88 8.06 -1.47 -9.32
CA VAL A 88 8.69 -0.22 -9.79
C VAL A 88 9.49 0.44 -8.67
N VAL A 89 8.93 0.51 -7.46
CA VAL A 89 9.63 0.97 -6.24
C VAL A 89 9.51 -0.09 -5.17
N TYR A 90 10.64 -0.59 -4.70
CA TYR A 90 10.70 -1.55 -3.60
C TYR A 90 11.54 -1.01 -2.45
N SER A 91 11.04 -1.08 -1.22
CA SER A 91 11.77 -0.66 -0.02
C SER A 91 11.72 -1.71 1.08
N LYS A 92 12.90 -2.01 1.66
CA LYS A 92 13.06 -2.85 2.87
C LYS A 92 13.14 -2.02 4.15
N ILE A 93 13.11 -0.70 4.04
CA ILE A 93 13.22 0.24 5.15
C ILE A 93 12.01 1.18 5.18
N ASP A 94 11.86 1.95 6.24
CA ASP A 94 10.93 3.06 6.27
C ASP A 94 11.32 4.07 5.19
N LEU A 95 10.36 4.45 4.34
CA LEU A 95 10.61 5.27 3.17
C LEU A 95 9.64 6.44 3.11
N HIS A 96 10.18 7.62 2.87
CA HIS A 96 9.40 8.81 2.52
C HIS A 96 9.57 9.10 1.04
N ILE A 97 8.48 9.16 0.29
CA ILE A 97 8.49 9.59 -1.12
C ILE A 97 8.05 11.04 -1.18
N GLN A 98 8.98 11.91 -1.55
CA GLN A 98 8.73 13.33 -1.76
C GLN A 98 8.36 13.57 -3.22
N LEU A 99 7.20 14.17 -3.48
CA LEU A 99 6.71 14.46 -4.82
C LEU A 99 6.92 15.93 -5.19
N ILE A 100 7.49 16.16 -6.37
CA ILE A 100 7.61 17.48 -7.01
C ILE A 100 7.02 17.35 -8.41
N GLY A 101 6.00 18.16 -8.72
CA GLY A 101 5.29 18.12 -9.99
C GLY A 101 4.51 16.82 -10.21
N GLU A 102 4.32 16.42 -11.46
CA GLU A 102 3.52 15.24 -11.83
C GLU A 102 4.43 14.03 -12.00
N ASN A 103 4.17 12.96 -11.22
CA ASN A 103 4.98 11.75 -11.25
C ASN A 103 4.15 10.54 -11.65
N LYS A 104 4.76 9.63 -12.39
CA LYS A 104 4.10 8.42 -12.88
C LYS A 104 5.00 7.19 -12.72
N LEU A 105 4.45 6.13 -12.11
CA LEU A 105 5.06 4.81 -12.03
C LEU A 105 4.23 3.84 -12.85
N VAL A 106 4.84 3.11 -13.76
CA VAL A 106 4.17 2.14 -14.63
C VAL A 106 4.83 0.77 -14.48
N CYS A 107 4.07 -0.21 -13.96
CA CYS A 107 4.52 -1.59 -13.94
C CYS A 107 4.02 -2.31 -15.19
N THR A 108 4.92 -2.75 -16.05
CA THR A 108 4.60 -3.34 -17.35
C THR A 108 4.60 -4.87 -17.37
N ASN A 109 4.71 -5.52 -16.21
CA ASN A 109 4.65 -6.99 -16.12
C ASN A 109 3.26 -7.51 -16.51
N GLU A 110 3.23 -8.47 -17.44
CA GLU A 110 1.99 -9.03 -17.96
C GLU A 110 1.37 -10.11 -17.06
N ASP A 111 2.14 -10.71 -16.16
CA ASP A 111 1.66 -11.80 -15.29
C ASP A 111 1.41 -11.33 -13.85
N TYR A 112 2.30 -10.47 -13.33
CA TYR A 112 2.29 -10.04 -11.93
C TYR A 112 2.81 -8.63 -11.77
N GLY A 113 1.93 -7.66 -11.52
CA GLY A 113 2.31 -6.25 -11.45
C GLY A 113 2.24 -5.67 -10.04
N ILE A 114 3.32 -4.99 -9.60
CA ILE A 114 3.32 -4.18 -8.38
C ILE A 114 3.91 -2.79 -8.67
N GLY A 115 3.17 -1.74 -8.32
CA GLY A 115 3.69 -0.37 -8.43
C GLY A 115 4.70 -0.05 -7.34
N ILE A 116 4.26 -0.03 -6.07
CA ILE A 116 5.11 0.20 -4.90
C ILE A 116 4.92 -0.94 -3.89
N TYR A 117 6.03 -1.50 -3.43
CA TYR A 117 6.05 -2.44 -2.32
C TYR A 117 7.01 -1.95 -1.23
N ALA A 118 6.47 -1.64 -0.05
CA ALA A 118 7.26 -1.33 1.14
C ALA A 118 7.06 -2.41 2.19
N GLY A 119 8.14 -3.05 2.61
CA GLY A 119 8.12 -4.09 3.63
C GLY A 119 9.17 -5.17 3.42
N ASP A 120 9.44 -5.90 4.47
CA ASP A 120 10.15 -7.18 4.47
C ASP A 120 9.27 -8.15 5.25
N TYR A 121 9.30 -9.44 4.93
CA TYR A 121 8.41 -10.49 5.48
C TYR A 121 8.24 -10.51 7.00
N ASN A 122 9.05 -9.78 7.77
CA ASN A 122 9.04 -9.77 9.23
C ASN A 122 9.09 -8.38 9.89
N LEU A 123 9.05 -7.29 9.14
CA LEU A 123 9.20 -5.95 9.70
C LEU A 123 8.13 -5.01 9.12
N ASN A 124 7.32 -4.43 9.99
CA ASN A 124 6.45 -3.33 9.64
C ASN A 124 7.33 -2.14 9.23
N LYS A 125 7.17 -1.69 7.99
CA LYS A 125 7.87 -0.53 7.44
C LYS A 125 6.86 0.54 7.10
N ASP A 126 7.17 1.77 7.46
CA ASP A 126 6.32 2.90 7.17
C ASP A 126 6.62 3.42 5.76
N LEU A 127 5.57 3.68 5.01
CA LEU A 127 5.64 4.39 3.73
C LEU A 127 4.87 5.69 3.85
N ALA A 128 5.53 6.82 3.59
CA ALA A 128 4.86 8.10 3.48
C ALA A 128 5.02 8.66 2.06
N ILE A 129 3.93 9.14 1.47
CA ILE A 129 3.90 9.84 0.19
C ILE A 129 3.50 11.28 0.48
N MET A 130 4.39 12.24 0.17
CA MET A 130 4.21 13.64 0.58
C MET A 130 4.74 14.59 -0.50
N GLY A 131 4.43 15.87 -0.35
CA GLY A 131 4.91 16.94 -1.23
C GLY A 131 3.79 17.71 -1.91
N ASP A 132 4.17 18.70 -2.73
CA ASP A 132 3.22 19.55 -3.44
C ASP A 132 2.88 18.98 -4.84
N GLY A 133 3.45 17.84 -5.18
CA GLY A 133 3.22 17.13 -6.45
C GLY A 133 2.15 16.05 -6.34
N SER A 134 1.95 15.33 -7.44
CA SER A 134 1.05 14.19 -7.53
C SER A 134 1.78 12.93 -7.97
N LEU A 135 1.20 11.77 -7.63
CA LEU A 135 1.69 10.46 -8.06
C LEU A 135 0.58 9.64 -8.70
N THR A 136 0.83 9.16 -9.90
CA THR A 136 0.01 8.13 -10.54
C THR A 136 0.77 6.81 -10.58
N ILE A 137 0.17 5.77 -10.03
CA ILE A 137 0.66 4.39 -10.14
C ILE A 137 -0.27 3.66 -11.10
N GLU A 138 0.28 3.14 -12.19
CA GLU A 138 -0.47 2.46 -13.23
C GLU A 138 0.11 1.07 -13.49
N ILE A 139 -0.77 0.08 -13.52
CA ILE A 139 -0.46 -1.28 -13.97
C ILE A 139 -1.40 -1.52 -15.15
N PRO A 140 -0.93 -1.32 -16.39
CA PRO A 140 -1.81 -1.37 -17.55
C PRO A 140 -2.28 -2.78 -17.91
N ASN A 141 -1.46 -3.79 -17.63
CA ASN A 141 -1.74 -5.19 -17.96
C ASN A 141 -1.15 -6.10 -16.88
N ALA A 142 -1.96 -6.99 -16.31
CA ALA A 142 -1.48 -8.08 -15.48
C ALA A 142 -2.52 -9.21 -15.54
N ASN A 143 -2.20 -10.28 -16.25
CA ASN A 143 -3.16 -11.40 -16.41
C ASN A 143 -3.40 -12.14 -15.09
N GLY A 144 -2.38 -12.33 -14.27
CA GLY A 144 -2.47 -13.10 -13.02
C GLY A 144 -2.94 -12.28 -11.84
N GLU A 145 -2.08 -11.43 -11.33
CA GLU A 145 -2.31 -10.65 -10.09
C GLU A 145 -1.73 -9.24 -10.23
N ALA A 146 -2.41 -8.26 -9.62
CA ALA A 146 -1.94 -6.88 -9.57
C ALA A 146 -2.08 -6.29 -8.17
N ALA A 147 -1.14 -5.42 -7.80
CA ALA A 147 -1.22 -4.59 -6.60
C ALA A 147 -0.62 -3.21 -6.90
N GLY A 148 -1.42 -2.16 -6.85
CA GLY A 148 -0.92 -0.81 -7.10
C GLY A 148 0.10 -0.38 -6.06
N LEU A 149 -0.27 -0.45 -4.77
CA LEU A 149 0.57 -0.12 -3.64
C LEU A 149 0.35 -1.11 -2.49
N SER A 150 1.44 -1.61 -1.91
CA SER A 150 1.39 -2.44 -0.70
C SER A 150 2.41 -1.95 0.33
N ALA A 151 1.93 -1.63 1.54
CA ALA A 151 2.77 -1.21 2.66
C ALA A 151 2.13 -1.61 3.99
N PRO A 152 2.88 -1.90 5.06
CA PRO A 152 2.32 -2.13 6.38
C PRO A 152 1.57 -0.91 6.91
N ASN A 153 2.23 0.24 7.04
CA ASN A 153 1.62 1.52 7.35
C ASN A 153 1.81 2.48 6.18
N LEU A 154 0.73 3.12 5.78
CA LEU A 154 0.74 4.08 4.68
C LEU A 154 0.22 5.44 5.16
N ILE A 155 1.02 6.48 4.93
CA ILE A 155 0.64 7.87 5.12
C ILE A 155 0.61 8.54 3.74
N VAL A 156 -0.52 9.12 3.37
CA VAL A 156 -0.67 9.86 2.11
C VAL A 156 -0.96 11.32 2.43
N ALA A 157 0.00 12.17 2.12
CA ALA A 157 -0.05 13.61 2.34
C ALA A 157 0.12 14.40 1.03
N ALA A 158 -0.16 13.77 -0.11
CA ALA A 158 -0.15 14.33 -1.45
C ALA A 158 -1.16 13.60 -2.33
N ASP A 159 -1.53 14.14 -3.46
CA ASP A 159 -2.47 13.51 -4.38
C ASP A 159 -1.92 12.20 -4.96
N LEU A 160 -2.69 11.13 -4.80
CA LEU A 160 -2.33 9.78 -5.23
C LEU A 160 -3.44 9.18 -6.12
N THR A 161 -3.08 8.74 -7.29
CA THR A 161 -3.97 7.94 -8.16
C THR A 161 -3.38 6.56 -8.38
N VAL A 162 -4.18 5.52 -8.15
CA VAL A 162 -3.80 4.12 -8.37
C VAL A 162 -4.75 3.51 -9.40
N ILE A 163 -4.19 2.92 -10.44
CA ILE A 163 -4.94 2.29 -11.53
C ILE A 163 -4.41 0.88 -11.73
N THR A 164 -5.27 -0.12 -11.52
CA THR A 164 -4.92 -1.52 -11.73
C THR A 164 -5.82 -2.15 -12.81
N PRO A 165 -5.33 -3.16 -13.55
CA PRO A 165 -6.08 -3.77 -14.63
C PRO A 165 -7.07 -4.82 -14.13
N ASP A 166 -7.90 -5.32 -15.04
CA ASP A 166 -8.61 -6.57 -14.85
C ASP A 166 -7.63 -7.74 -14.83
N CYS A 167 -7.79 -8.66 -13.88
CA CYS A 167 -6.90 -9.79 -13.64
C CYS A 167 -7.65 -11.12 -13.62
N GLU A 168 -6.97 -12.22 -14.00
CA GLU A 168 -7.57 -13.55 -13.89
C GLU A 168 -7.78 -14.00 -12.44
N LYS A 169 -6.88 -13.60 -11.51
CA LYS A 169 -6.93 -14.10 -10.14
C LYS A 169 -7.29 -13.00 -9.15
N MET A 170 -6.42 -12.00 -9.01
CA MET A 170 -6.55 -11.02 -7.95
C MET A 170 -6.05 -9.65 -8.40
N THR A 171 -6.82 -8.61 -8.05
CA THR A 171 -6.36 -7.23 -8.20
C THR A 171 -6.63 -6.43 -6.94
N ASN A 172 -5.63 -5.66 -6.51
CA ASN A 172 -5.73 -4.76 -5.37
C ASN A 172 -5.19 -3.39 -5.76
N GLY A 173 -5.92 -2.34 -5.43
CA GLY A 173 -5.41 -0.98 -5.58
C GLY A 173 -4.39 -0.65 -4.50
N ILE A 174 -4.84 -0.51 -3.25
CA ILE A 174 -4.00 -0.21 -2.08
C ILE A 174 -4.19 -1.29 -1.01
N VAL A 175 -3.08 -1.79 -0.48
CA VAL A 175 -3.07 -2.76 0.63
C VAL A 175 -2.22 -2.22 1.77
N CYS A 176 -2.85 -2.06 2.95
CA CYS A 176 -2.17 -1.70 4.19
C CYS A 176 -2.32 -2.85 5.20
N ASP A 177 -1.21 -3.45 5.63
CA ASP A 177 -1.26 -4.56 6.59
C ASP A 177 -1.48 -4.10 8.04
N SER A 178 -1.37 -2.80 8.31
CA SER A 178 -1.59 -2.20 9.64
C SER A 178 -2.50 -0.98 9.54
N SER A 179 -2.04 0.17 9.04
CA SER A 179 -2.83 1.39 9.04
C SER A 179 -2.75 2.19 7.74
N LEU A 180 -3.81 2.94 7.46
CA LEU A 180 -3.86 3.96 6.42
C LEU A 180 -4.17 5.31 7.06
N MET A 181 -3.38 6.33 6.73
CA MET A 181 -3.66 7.73 7.08
C MET A 181 -3.65 8.57 5.81
N VAL A 182 -4.69 9.37 5.61
CA VAL A 182 -4.75 10.39 4.55
C VAL A 182 -4.83 11.75 5.23
N VAL A 183 -3.90 12.64 4.92
CA VAL A 183 -3.68 13.89 5.63
C VAL A 183 -3.44 15.05 4.65
N ASN A 184 -3.37 16.30 5.14
CA ASN A 184 -3.04 17.49 4.35
C ASN A 184 -3.99 17.73 3.15
N GLU A 185 -5.29 17.53 3.33
CA GLU A 185 -6.28 17.70 2.28
C GLU A 185 -6.03 16.87 1.00
N ALA A 186 -5.19 15.85 1.10
CA ALA A 186 -4.82 14.99 -0.02
C ALA A 186 -6.02 14.25 -0.60
N THR A 187 -5.97 14.06 -1.92
CA THR A 187 -6.95 13.24 -2.66
C THR A 187 -6.32 11.91 -3.05
N VAL A 188 -6.93 10.82 -2.61
CA VAL A 188 -6.57 9.46 -3.02
C VAL A 188 -7.66 8.91 -3.93
N THR A 189 -7.29 8.54 -5.16
CA THR A 189 -8.20 7.93 -6.13
C THR A 189 -7.69 6.54 -6.50
N VAL A 190 -8.55 5.53 -6.35
CA VAL A 190 -8.23 4.14 -6.71
C VAL A 190 -9.23 3.64 -7.73
N ASN A 191 -8.76 3.37 -8.94
CA ASN A 191 -9.50 2.72 -10.01
C ASN A 191 -9.00 1.27 -10.12
N ASN A 192 -9.70 0.36 -9.47
CA ASN A 192 -9.28 -1.03 -9.40
C ASN A 192 -10.02 -1.88 -10.43
N GLY A 193 -9.30 -2.76 -11.11
CA GLY A 193 -9.86 -3.66 -12.10
C GLY A 193 -10.74 -4.77 -11.50
N ALA A 194 -11.36 -5.54 -12.36
CA ALA A 194 -12.12 -6.74 -12.00
C ALA A 194 -11.20 -7.95 -11.84
N ALA A 195 -11.65 -8.97 -11.10
CA ALA A 195 -10.92 -10.24 -10.99
C ALA A 195 -11.86 -11.44 -10.78
N THR A 196 -11.40 -12.64 -11.19
CA THR A 196 -12.23 -13.85 -11.04
C THR A 196 -12.26 -14.39 -9.61
N LYS A 197 -11.25 -14.10 -8.79
CA LYS A 197 -11.19 -14.59 -7.41
C LYS A 197 -11.39 -13.48 -6.38
N TYR A 198 -10.65 -12.39 -6.50
CA TYR A 198 -10.65 -11.33 -5.51
C TYR A 198 -10.28 -9.99 -6.12
N SER A 199 -11.13 -9.00 -5.96
CA SER A 199 -10.87 -7.61 -6.33
C SER A 199 -11.13 -6.71 -5.13
N SER A 200 -10.19 -5.81 -4.81
CA SER A 200 -10.34 -4.85 -3.72
C SER A 200 -9.66 -3.53 -4.05
N ALA A 201 -10.41 -2.43 -4.06
CA ALA A 201 -9.80 -1.14 -4.31
C ALA A 201 -8.89 -0.72 -3.17
N VAL A 202 -9.36 -0.75 -1.92
CA VAL A 202 -8.56 -0.41 -0.73
C VAL A 202 -8.79 -1.43 0.38
N ARG A 203 -7.71 -2.00 0.89
CA ARG A 203 -7.75 -2.93 2.03
C ARG A 203 -6.81 -2.48 3.14
N VAL A 204 -7.35 -2.27 4.33
CA VAL A 204 -6.62 -1.90 5.56
C VAL A 204 -6.90 -2.96 6.63
N ARG A 205 -5.86 -3.66 7.11
CA ARG A 205 -6.01 -4.69 8.15
C ARG A 205 -6.13 -4.14 9.57
N GLY A 206 -5.80 -2.89 9.80
CA GLY A 206 -6.01 -2.18 11.06
C GLY A 206 -6.95 -0.99 10.86
N ASN A 207 -6.57 0.17 11.36
CA ASN A 207 -7.40 1.37 11.35
C ASN A 207 -7.13 2.24 10.12
N ALA A 208 -8.16 2.97 9.69
CA ALA A 208 -8.05 4.00 8.66
C ALA A 208 -8.43 5.37 9.26
N PHE A 209 -7.59 6.37 8.98
CA PHE A 209 -7.74 7.74 9.47
C PHE A 209 -7.70 8.72 8.30
N PHE A 210 -8.71 9.55 8.20
CA PHE A 210 -8.82 10.62 7.22
C PHE A 210 -8.88 11.95 7.96
N GLU A 211 -7.86 12.80 7.81
CA GLU A 211 -7.83 14.15 8.41
C GLU A 211 -8.80 15.09 7.71
N GLU A 212 -8.98 16.30 8.30
CA GLU A 212 -9.86 17.35 7.77
C GLU A 212 -9.56 17.64 6.29
N GLY A 213 -10.63 17.73 5.48
CA GLY A 213 -10.57 18.12 4.07
C GLY A 213 -10.08 17.04 3.11
N THR A 214 -9.69 15.84 3.59
CA THR A 214 -9.17 14.79 2.73
C THR A 214 -10.25 14.08 1.94
N THR A 215 -9.85 13.44 0.84
CA THR A 215 -10.77 12.70 -0.04
C THR A 215 -10.21 11.30 -0.36
N LEU A 216 -11.05 10.26 -0.19
CA LEU A 216 -10.80 8.95 -0.77
C LEU A 216 -11.91 8.60 -1.76
N LYS A 217 -11.51 8.25 -2.99
CA LYS A 217 -12.38 7.69 -4.02
C LYS A 217 -11.88 6.29 -4.38
N ALA A 218 -12.71 5.28 -4.17
CA ALA A 218 -12.34 3.90 -4.38
C ALA A 218 -13.38 3.20 -5.27
N PHE A 219 -12.97 2.85 -6.47
CA PHE A 219 -13.83 2.26 -7.49
C PHE A 219 -13.31 0.88 -7.87
N THR A 220 -14.22 -0.08 -8.04
CA THR A 220 -13.91 -1.41 -8.57
C THR A 220 -14.69 -1.61 -9.86
N ASN A 221 -13.99 -1.97 -10.94
CA ASN A 221 -14.58 -2.17 -12.26
C ASN A 221 -15.60 -3.32 -12.27
N PRO A 222 -16.60 -3.27 -13.16
CA PRO A 222 -17.54 -4.36 -13.37
C PRO A 222 -16.86 -5.62 -13.88
N GLY A 223 -17.46 -6.78 -13.62
CA GLY A 223 -17.00 -8.08 -14.14
C GLY A 223 -16.25 -8.96 -13.13
N THR A 224 -16.12 -8.54 -11.87
CA THR A 224 -15.62 -9.42 -10.81
C THR A 224 -16.60 -10.57 -10.58
N THR A 225 -16.14 -11.81 -10.78
CA THR A 225 -16.94 -13.02 -10.54
C THR A 225 -16.65 -13.68 -9.18
N GLY A 226 -15.62 -13.23 -8.50
CA GLY A 226 -15.26 -13.60 -7.15
C GLY A 226 -15.66 -12.55 -6.12
N ILE A 227 -14.89 -12.47 -5.04
CA ILE A 227 -15.11 -11.48 -3.97
C ILE A 227 -14.76 -10.08 -4.50
N CYS A 228 -15.72 -9.16 -4.44
CA CYS A 228 -15.55 -7.77 -4.85
C CYS A 228 -15.67 -6.84 -3.64
N LYS A 229 -14.64 -6.03 -3.41
CA LYS A 229 -14.59 -5.09 -2.28
C LYS A 229 -14.13 -3.71 -2.72
N GLY A 230 -14.85 -2.69 -2.26
CA GLY A 230 -14.41 -1.29 -2.44
C GLY A 230 -13.39 -0.91 -1.37
N LEU A 231 -13.85 -0.58 -0.16
CA LEU A 231 -13.03 -0.28 1.00
C LEU A 231 -13.25 -1.32 2.11
N THR A 232 -12.19 -1.97 2.55
CA THR A 232 -12.24 -2.86 3.72
C THR A 232 -11.31 -2.35 4.80
N VAL A 233 -11.84 -2.11 6.01
CA VAL A 233 -11.11 -1.72 7.22
C VAL A 233 -11.39 -2.76 8.30
N SER A 234 -10.35 -3.50 8.73
CA SER A 234 -10.51 -4.53 9.76
C SER A 234 -10.49 -3.99 11.20
N GLY A 235 -10.13 -2.73 11.38
CA GLY A 235 -10.23 -1.96 12.62
C GLY A 235 -11.32 -0.90 12.53
N ASP A 236 -10.99 0.28 13.04
CA ASP A 236 -11.87 1.45 13.05
C ASP A 236 -11.62 2.35 11.85
N LEU A 237 -12.66 3.01 11.38
CA LEU A 237 -12.61 4.05 10.36
C LEU A 237 -12.97 5.38 11.00
N PHE A 238 -12.01 6.32 11.00
CA PHE A 238 -12.19 7.67 11.51
C PHE A 238 -12.10 8.69 10.38
N MET A 239 -13.15 9.47 10.21
CA MET A 239 -13.19 10.59 9.27
C MET A 239 -13.19 11.90 10.04
N GLY A 240 -12.22 12.75 9.75
CA GLY A 240 -12.15 14.11 10.26
C GLY A 240 -13.27 15.00 9.73
N LYS A 241 -13.16 16.29 9.96
CA LYS A 241 -14.13 17.28 9.49
C LYS A 241 -13.99 17.50 7.98
N ASP A 242 -15.12 17.72 7.28
CA ASP A 242 -15.18 18.06 5.85
C ASP A 242 -14.44 17.06 4.94
N THR A 243 -14.38 15.77 5.34
CA THR A 243 -13.80 14.69 4.55
C THR A 243 -14.79 14.10 3.54
N THR A 244 -14.28 13.54 2.46
CA THR A 244 -15.09 12.85 1.45
C THR A 244 -14.64 11.41 1.28
N LEU A 245 -15.57 10.48 1.42
CA LEU A 245 -15.40 9.07 1.12
C LEU A 245 -16.41 8.64 0.05
N GLU A 246 -15.92 8.34 -1.14
CA GLU A 246 -16.74 7.87 -2.26
C GLU A 246 -16.27 6.47 -2.66
N VAL A 247 -17.13 5.48 -2.49
CA VAL A 247 -16.80 4.09 -2.81
C VAL A 247 -17.89 3.51 -3.70
N SER A 248 -17.49 2.89 -4.79
CA SER A 248 -18.42 2.13 -5.61
C SER A 248 -17.86 0.80 -6.06
N ILE A 249 -18.70 -0.20 -6.06
CA ILE A 249 -18.46 -1.49 -6.69
C ILE A 249 -19.55 -1.70 -7.75
N ASP A 250 -19.13 -1.87 -8.99
CA ASP A 250 -20.04 -2.18 -10.07
C ASP A 250 -19.95 -3.67 -10.36
N ASP A 251 -21.10 -4.35 -10.18
CA ASP A 251 -21.30 -5.74 -10.59
C ASP A 251 -20.53 -6.82 -9.82
N GLY A 252 -20.71 -6.88 -8.51
CA GLY A 252 -20.45 -8.12 -7.77
C GLY A 252 -21.50 -9.17 -8.16
N THR A 253 -21.15 -10.18 -8.94
CA THR A 253 -22.06 -11.29 -9.28
C THR A 253 -22.21 -12.30 -8.14
N THR A 254 -21.65 -12.03 -6.97
CA THR A 254 -21.59 -12.95 -5.84
C THR A 254 -22.16 -12.33 -4.57
N ASP A 255 -22.80 -13.16 -3.74
CA ASP A 255 -23.29 -12.84 -2.40
C ASP A 255 -22.17 -12.40 -1.41
N GLN A 256 -20.96 -12.09 -1.87
CA GLN A 256 -19.80 -11.72 -1.07
C GLN A 256 -19.19 -10.37 -1.46
N GLY A 257 -19.95 -9.55 -2.19
CA GLY A 257 -19.56 -8.18 -2.49
C GLY A 257 -19.83 -7.25 -1.29
N GLU A 258 -18.87 -6.38 -0.96
CA GLU A 258 -19.02 -5.36 0.07
C GLU A 258 -18.40 -4.05 -0.44
N CYS A 259 -19.21 -2.99 -0.54
CA CYS A 259 -18.70 -1.71 -1.01
C CYS A 259 -17.81 -1.06 0.08
N ILE A 260 -18.35 -0.85 1.27
CA ILE A 260 -17.61 -0.43 2.45
C ILE A 260 -17.81 -1.47 3.55
N ARG A 261 -16.71 -2.02 4.06
CA ARG A 261 -16.73 -2.90 5.24
C ARG A 261 -15.84 -2.35 6.33
N VAL A 262 -16.39 -2.18 7.53
CA VAL A 262 -15.64 -1.76 8.74
C VAL A 262 -15.91 -2.77 9.85
N SER A 263 -14.85 -3.37 10.41
CA SER A 263 -15.05 -4.36 11.49
C SER A 263 -15.19 -3.71 12.87
N GLY A 264 -14.68 -2.50 13.07
CA GLY A 264 -14.79 -1.70 14.28
C GLY A 264 -15.82 -0.57 14.15
N LEU A 265 -15.52 0.56 14.79
CA LEU A 265 -16.30 1.79 14.73
C LEU A 265 -16.12 2.48 13.37
N MET A 266 -17.21 2.99 12.81
CA MET A 266 -17.19 3.95 11.71
C MET A 266 -17.64 5.31 12.23
N GLU A 267 -16.71 6.26 12.36
CA GLU A 267 -16.99 7.62 12.79
C GLU A 267 -16.90 8.58 11.59
N ILE A 268 -18.01 9.28 11.32
CA ILE A 268 -18.12 10.24 10.22
C ILE A 268 -18.10 11.64 10.82
N GLY A 269 -17.05 12.41 10.50
CA GLY A 269 -16.81 13.74 11.04
C GLY A 269 -17.83 14.79 10.61
N ILE A 270 -17.77 15.94 11.26
CA ILE A 270 -18.66 17.08 10.99
C ILE A 270 -18.49 17.54 9.54
N GLY A 271 -19.61 17.74 8.82
CA GLY A 271 -19.60 18.22 7.44
C GLY A 271 -19.08 17.21 6.40
N SER A 272 -18.73 16.00 6.83
CA SER A 272 -18.16 14.99 5.95
C SER A 272 -19.21 14.28 5.10
N THR A 273 -18.79 13.76 3.97
CA THR A 273 -19.66 13.04 3.04
C THR A 273 -19.18 11.62 2.84
N VAL A 274 -20.08 10.65 3.02
CA VAL A 274 -19.87 9.26 2.66
C VAL A 274 -20.89 8.89 1.59
N THR A 275 -20.40 8.40 0.46
CA THR A 275 -21.21 7.84 -0.62
C THR A 275 -20.77 6.41 -0.90
N ALA A 276 -21.65 5.45 -0.70
CA ALA A 276 -21.43 4.05 -1.00
C ALA A 276 -22.47 3.56 -2.02
N SER A 277 -21.99 3.04 -3.14
CA SER A 277 -22.85 2.49 -4.19
C SER A 277 -22.42 1.06 -4.53
N ALA A 278 -23.33 0.12 -4.36
CA ALA A 278 -23.09 -1.28 -4.63
C ALA A 278 -24.16 -1.84 -5.55
N LYS A 279 -23.72 -2.60 -6.54
CA LYS A 279 -24.62 -3.38 -7.38
C LYS A 279 -24.45 -4.86 -7.05
N ASN A 280 -25.54 -5.55 -6.72
CA ASN A 280 -25.56 -6.94 -6.26
C ASN A 280 -24.72 -7.23 -5.00
N ALA A 281 -24.49 -6.24 -4.14
CA ALA A 281 -23.68 -6.33 -2.95
C ALA A 281 -24.15 -5.37 -1.86
N SER A 282 -23.72 -5.56 -0.61
CA SER A 282 -24.02 -4.62 0.48
C SER A 282 -23.28 -3.29 0.26
N ALA A 283 -23.97 -2.16 0.44
CA ALA A 283 -23.33 -0.86 0.31
C ALA A 283 -22.43 -0.57 1.52
N ILE A 284 -22.92 -0.76 2.74
CA ILE A 284 -22.13 -0.60 3.96
C ILE A 284 -22.37 -1.75 4.93
N GLU A 285 -21.30 -2.42 5.37
CA GLU A 285 -21.31 -3.36 6.47
C GLU A 285 -20.41 -2.85 7.61
N CYS A 286 -20.99 -2.57 8.78
CA CYS A 286 -20.25 -2.16 9.96
C CYS A 286 -20.52 -3.13 11.12
N PHE A 287 -19.48 -3.81 11.61
CA PHE A 287 -19.62 -4.75 12.72
C PHE A 287 -19.52 -4.08 14.09
N GLY A 288 -19.04 -2.83 14.17
CA GLY A 288 -19.17 -1.97 15.34
C GLY A 288 -20.37 -1.05 15.27
N ALA A 289 -20.20 0.19 15.70
CA ALA A 289 -21.20 1.24 15.59
C ALA A 289 -20.91 2.15 14.40
N VAL A 290 -21.95 2.82 13.88
CA VAL A 290 -21.80 3.96 12.97
C VAL A 290 -22.18 5.21 13.73
N GLU A 291 -21.26 6.18 13.82
CA GLU A 291 -21.49 7.50 14.41
C GLU A 291 -21.42 8.57 13.33
N ALA A 292 -22.54 9.21 13.04
CA ALA A 292 -22.62 10.29 12.04
C ALA A 292 -22.80 11.63 12.75
N ASN A 293 -21.78 12.49 12.63
CA ASN A 293 -21.75 13.78 13.30
C ASN A 293 -22.54 14.86 12.54
N LYS A 294 -22.71 16.00 13.18
CA LYS A 294 -23.54 17.11 12.70
C LYS A 294 -23.17 17.55 11.29
N SER A 295 -24.17 17.75 10.45
CA SER A 295 -24.03 18.17 9.06
C SER A 295 -23.24 17.18 8.18
N ALA A 296 -22.96 15.98 8.66
CA ALA A 296 -22.45 14.91 7.80
C ALA A 296 -23.57 14.41 6.87
N THR A 297 -23.16 13.88 5.72
CA THR A 297 -24.07 13.21 4.78
C THR A 297 -23.61 11.76 4.61
N LEU A 298 -24.49 10.83 4.88
CA LEU A 298 -24.26 9.39 4.67
C LEU A 298 -25.29 8.89 3.65
N SER A 299 -24.84 8.60 2.45
CA SER A 299 -25.65 8.07 1.37
C SER A 299 -25.16 6.68 0.99
N ALA A 300 -26.00 5.68 1.14
CA ALA A 300 -25.72 4.32 0.73
C ALA A 300 -26.84 3.82 -0.18
N ASN A 301 -26.47 3.07 -1.21
CA ASN A 301 -27.42 2.48 -2.15
C ASN A 301 -26.96 1.10 -2.56
N SER A 302 -27.81 0.12 -2.41
CA SER A 302 -27.61 -1.26 -2.80
C SER A 302 -28.75 -1.71 -3.72
N ASP A 303 -28.44 -2.33 -4.84
CA ASP A 303 -29.45 -2.88 -5.75
C ASP A 303 -29.92 -4.28 -5.33
N ASN A 304 -29.35 -4.86 -4.26
CA ASN A 304 -29.86 -6.11 -3.71
C ASN A 304 -31.08 -5.86 -2.81
N ASN A 305 -31.78 -6.94 -2.39
CA ASN A 305 -32.93 -6.82 -1.54
C ASN A 305 -32.63 -6.66 -0.05
N ASP A 306 -31.36 -6.49 0.31
CA ASP A 306 -30.90 -6.26 1.67
C ASP A 306 -30.84 -4.75 1.98
N ALA A 307 -30.76 -4.38 3.26
CA ALA A 307 -30.60 -2.99 3.65
C ALA A 307 -29.30 -2.39 3.09
N ASP A 308 -29.35 -1.11 2.75
CA ASP A 308 -28.18 -0.38 2.25
C ASP A 308 -27.05 -0.32 3.28
N ILE A 309 -27.41 -0.20 4.56
CA ILE A 309 -26.49 -0.20 5.69
C ILE A 309 -26.87 -1.33 6.66
N PHE A 310 -25.99 -2.30 6.79
CA PHE A 310 -26.05 -3.29 7.87
C PHE A 310 -25.09 -2.88 9.00
N CYS A 311 -25.58 -2.79 10.23
CA CYS A 311 -24.79 -2.44 11.39
C CYS A 311 -25.06 -3.40 12.56
N SER A 312 -24.02 -4.11 13.05
CA SER A 312 -24.17 -4.98 14.22
C SER A 312 -24.28 -4.19 15.53
N GLY A 313 -23.73 -2.99 15.60
CA GLY A 313 -23.90 -2.04 16.69
C GLY A 313 -25.08 -1.12 16.49
N ALA A 314 -25.02 0.07 17.09
CA ALA A 314 -26.01 1.11 16.90
C ALA A 314 -25.58 2.08 15.79
N VAL A 315 -26.54 2.64 15.08
CA VAL A 315 -26.34 3.86 14.29
C VAL A 315 -26.71 5.06 15.15
N VAL A 316 -25.70 5.89 15.48
CA VAL A 316 -25.89 7.10 16.30
C VAL A 316 -25.81 8.31 15.37
N ASN A 317 -26.94 9.02 15.26
CA ASN A 317 -27.06 10.20 14.42
C ASN A 317 -27.07 11.48 15.29
N HIS A 318 -26.09 12.33 15.13
CA HIS A 318 -25.94 13.62 15.80
C HIS A 318 -26.36 14.80 14.90
N GLY A 319 -27.43 14.65 14.13
CA GLY A 319 -27.89 15.66 13.19
C GLY A 319 -27.24 15.59 11.80
N ALA A 320 -26.84 14.41 11.39
CA ALA A 320 -26.41 14.09 10.02
C ALA A 320 -27.64 13.82 9.13
N GLU A 321 -27.46 13.99 7.83
CA GLU A 321 -28.40 13.53 6.81
C GLU A 321 -28.05 12.09 6.42
N ILE A 322 -28.99 11.16 6.61
CA ILE A 322 -28.79 9.75 6.28
C ILE A 322 -29.79 9.35 5.19
N ASN A 323 -29.28 9.01 4.02
CA ASN A 323 -30.03 8.62 2.83
C ASN A 323 -29.77 7.14 2.53
N ALA A 324 -30.37 6.25 3.33
CA ALA A 324 -30.17 4.80 3.21
C ALA A 324 -31.27 4.04 3.97
N GLU A 325 -31.54 2.81 3.56
CA GLU A 325 -32.27 1.83 4.37
C GLU A 325 -31.31 1.19 5.38
N ILE A 326 -31.65 1.23 6.67
CA ILE A 326 -30.75 0.81 7.76
C ILE A 326 -31.32 -0.42 8.47
N ASP A 327 -30.52 -1.48 8.55
CA ASP A 327 -30.68 -2.59 9.48
C ASP A 327 -29.59 -2.53 10.56
N ALA A 328 -29.95 -2.10 11.76
CA ALA A 328 -29.04 -1.97 12.88
C ALA A 328 -29.51 -2.77 14.09
N ILE A 329 -28.75 -3.79 14.50
CA ILE A 329 -29.09 -4.65 15.64
C ILE A 329 -29.15 -3.81 16.93
N GLY A 330 -28.27 -2.84 17.11
CA GLY A 330 -28.29 -1.90 18.24
C GLY A 330 -29.31 -0.77 18.12
N GLY A 331 -30.08 -0.74 17.01
CA GLY A 331 -31.09 0.29 16.73
C GLY A 331 -30.49 1.61 16.23
N VAL A 332 -31.38 2.50 15.78
CA VAL A 332 -31.00 3.86 15.32
C VAL A 332 -31.32 4.86 16.44
N ASN A 333 -30.33 5.59 16.90
CA ASN A 333 -30.43 6.57 17.98
C ASN A 333 -30.18 7.98 17.42
N ASN A 334 -31.23 8.78 17.32
CA ASN A 334 -31.08 10.19 16.97
C ASN A 334 -30.79 11.01 18.25
N ARG A 335 -29.72 11.77 18.23
CA ARG A 335 -29.27 12.65 19.32
C ARG A 335 -29.17 14.06 18.78
N ASP A 336 -29.93 14.96 19.36
CA ASP A 336 -29.93 16.40 19.01
C ASP A 336 -28.66 17.12 19.48
#